data_b1080809f192a857cecd10cd1caffdec
#
_entry.id   b1080809f192a857cecd10cd1caffdec
#
_cell.length_a   1.000
_cell.length_b   1.000
_cell.length_c   1.000
_cell.angle_alpha   90.00
_cell.angle_beta   90.00
_cell.angle_gamma   90.00
#
_symmetry.space_group_name_H-M   'P 1'
#
loop_
_entity.id
_entity.type
_entity.pdbx_description
1 polymer ?
#
loop_
_entity_poly.entity_id
_entity_poly.type
_entity_poly.pdbx_seq_one_letter_code
_entity_poly.pdbx_strand_id
1 'polypeptide(L)'
;MPNGNSGNTVRVNDIDLYYETQGAGAPLLLLHGGGGCHDDWAYAGREHFLREYSLITPDARGHGRSTNPSGTITHRQCALDTLALLDHLKIEKCKAIGMSMGGNILLHLATLQPDRVEAMVLVSATMYFPEQARAVMRQVPVEKQSPQEWETMRKRHKHGDEQIKAIWRWSRGMADSYDDMNFTPPSLSRISASTLIVYGDRDFLYPVEMAVEMYRAIPRSSLWVVPNGGHGPVFLDAAAQFAQTALAFLRS
;
A
#
# COMPACT_ATOMS: atom_id res chain seq x y z
N MET A 1 23.46 18.18 -8.83
CA MET A 1 23.15 17.06 -9.72
C MET A 1 21.65 16.99 -9.82
N PRO A 2 21.01 16.98 -10.99
CA PRO A 2 19.57 16.81 -11.07
C PRO A 2 19.25 15.38 -10.59
N ASN A 3 18.49 15.26 -9.50
CA ASN A 3 17.93 14.03 -9.03
C ASN A 3 16.85 13.57 -10.04
N GLY A 4 17.28 12.95 -11.13
CA GLY A 4 16.39 12.41 -12.14
C GLY A 4 15.58 11.29 -11.52
N ASN A 5 14.26 11.37 -11.68
CA ASN A 5 13.35 10.26 -11.42
C ASN A 5 13.72 9.14 -12.38
N SER A 6 14.31 8.04 -11.89
CA SER A 6 14.70 6.91 -12.74
C SER A 6 13.69 5.79 -12.54
N GLY A 7 12.74 5.68 -13.50
CA GLY A 7 11.87 4.51 -13.59
C GLY A 7 12.65 3.30 -14.10
N ASN A 8 12.56 2.20 -13.40
CA ASN A 8 13.23 0.95 -13.71
C ASN A 8 12.25 -0.22 -13.71
N THR A 9 12.61 -1.28 -14.42
CA THR A 9 11.87 -2.53 -14.39
C THR A 9 12.82 -3.65 -14.02
N VAL A 10 12.40 -4.53 -13.13
CA VAL A 10 13.17 -5.70 -12.72
C VAL A 10 12.31 -6.95 -12.80
N ARG A 11 12.90 -8.07 -13.23
CA ARG A 11 12.25 -9.37 -13.17
C ARG A 11 12.32 -9.90 -11.75
N VAL A 12 11.16 -10.02 -11.08
CA VAL A 12 11.02 -10.63 -9.76
C VAL A 12 9.92 -11.67 -9.81
N ASN A 13 10.19 -12.85 -9.25
CA ASN A 13 9.27 -13.98 -9.34
C ASN A 13 8.81 -14.21 -10.80
N ASP A 14 7.52 -14.07 -11.09
CA ASP A 14 6.93 -14.28 -12.42
C ASP A 14 6.53 -12.98 -13.13
N ILE A 15 6.88 -11.78 -12.59
CA ILE A 15 6.49 -10.48 -13.13
C ILE A 15 7.68 -9.61 -13.50
N ASP A 16 7.45 -8.69 -14.43
CA ASP A 16 8.28 -7.51 -14.62
C ASP A 16 7.72 -6.40 -13.74
N LEU A 17 8.41 -6.13 -12.63
CA LEU A 17 8.00 -5.16 -11.63
C LEU A 17 8.64 -3.80 -11.95
N TYR A 18 7.80 -2.80 -12.15
CA TYR A 18 8.22 -1.41 -12.31
C TYR A 18 8.36 -0.73 -10.96
N TYR A 19 9.39 0.07 -10.80
CA TYR A 19 9.60 0.89 -9.61
C TYR A 19 10.36 2.17 -9.94
N GLU A 20 10.20 3.17 -9.11
CA GLU A 20 11.01 4.38 -9.14
C GLU A 20 11.83 4.51 -7.88
N THR A 21 13.04 5.07 -8.03
CA THR A 21 13.87 5.47 -6.90
C THR A 21 14.18 6.95 -7.01
N GLN A 22 14.03 7.69 -5.91
CA GLN A 22 14.26 9.12 -5.89
C GLN A 22 14.76 9.57 -4.52
N GLY A 23 15.64 10.58 -4.50
CA GLY A 23 16.22 11.12 -3.26
C GLY A 23 17.46 10.39 -2.80
N ALA A 24 17.87 10.65 -1.57
CA ALA A 24 19.04 10.07 -0.93
C ALA A 24 18.79 9.90 0.57
N GLY A 25 19.56 9.03 1.24
CA GLY A 25 19.39 8.73 2.66
C GLY A 25 18.90 7.30 2.90
N ALA A 26 18.32 7.06 4.07
CA ALA A 26 17.77 5.76 4.42
C ALA A 26 16.60 5.37 3.49
N PRO A 27 16.45 4.08 3.16
CA PRO A 27 15.39 3.63 2.26
C PRO A 27 14.01 3.76 2.91
N LEU A 28 13.08 4.37 2.17
CA LEU A 28 11.66 4.46 2.51
C LEU A 28 10.82 3.87 1.38
N LEU A 29 10.18 2.75 1.64
CA LEU A 29 9.29 2.05 0.71
C LEU A 29 7.89 2.67 0.80
N LEU A 30 7.31 3.05 -0.35
CA LEU A 30 5.97 3.62 -0.45
C LEU A 30 5.07 2.73 -1.31
N LEU A 31 4.06 2.08 -0.71
CA LEU A 31 3.16 1.14 -1.37
C LEU A 31 1.77 1.73 -1.57
N HIS A 32 1.34 1.88 -2.82
CA HIS A 32 0.05 2.48 -3.21
C HIS A 32 -1.16 1.59 -2.87
N GLY A 33 -2.35 2.17 -2.92
CA GLY A 33 -3.62 1.48 -2.74
C GLY A 33 -4.08 0.70 -3.97
N GLY A 34 -5.13 -0.11 -3.81
CA GLY A 34 -5.74 -0.84 -4.93
C GLY A 34 -6.25 0.11 -6.03
N GLY A 35 -5.97 -0.22 -7.29
CA GLY A 35 -6.27 0.64 -8.44
C GLY A 35 -5.36 1.87 -8.58
N GLY A 36 -4.38 2.03 -7.69
CA GLY A 36 -3.39 3.10 -7.70
C GLY A 36 -2.10 2.72 -8.47
N CYS A 37 -1.10 3.59 -8.37
CA CYS A 37 0.24 3.39 -8.90
C CYS A 37 1.26 4.23 -8.12
N HIS A 38 2.55 4.11 -8.46
CA HIS A 38 3.65 4.85 -7.84
C HIS A 38 3.43 6.38 -7.79
N ASP A 39 2.73 6.96 -8.77
CA ASP A 39 2.49 8.41 -8.86
C ASP A 39 1.54 8.94 -7.78
N ASP A 40 0.70 8.10 -7.18
CA ASP A 40 -0.30 8.54 -6.19
C ASP A 40 0.35 9.22 -4.97
N TRP A 41 1.60 8.88 -4.66
CA TRP A 41 2.35 9.49 -3.56
C TRP A 41 2.67 10.97 -3.75
N ALA A 42 2.57 11.49 -4.98
CA ALA A 42 2.67 12.93 -5.24
C ALA A 42 1.55 13.72 -4.53
N TYR A 43 0.38 13.10 -4.35
CA TYR A 43 -0.77 13.70 -3.68
C TYR A 43 -0.78 13.49 -2.16
N ALA A 44 0.17 12.69 -1.63
CA ALA A 44 0.35 12.43 -0.20
C ALA A 44 1.61 13.11 0.39
N GLY A 45 2.15 14.12 -0.29
CA GLY A 45 3.28 14.90 0.20
C GLY A 45 4.65 14.23 0.01
N ARG A 46 4.84 13.50 -1.10
CA ARG A 46 6.10 12.82 -1.45
C ARG A 46 7.34 13.70 -1.29
N GLU A 47 7.25 14.97 -1.66
CA GLU A 47 8.34 15.94 -1.59
C GLU A 47 8.85 16.20 -0.16
N HIS A 48 8.02 15.97 0.86
CA HIS A 48 8.46 16.08 2.25
C HIS A 48 9.36 14.89 2.63
N PHE A 49 9.02 13.69 2.20
CA PHE A 49 9.81 12.48 2.45
C PHE A 49 11.15 12.50 1.70
N LEU A 50 11.19 13.06 0.48
CA LEU A 50 12.39 13.19 -0.33
C LEU A 50 13.51 14.01 0.31
N ARG A 51 13.19 14.83 1.29
CA ARG A 51 14.19 15.64 2.01
C ARG A 51 15.07 14.81 2.93
N GLU A 52 14.63 13.60 3.30
CA GLU A 52 15.27 12.80 4.34
C GLU A 52 15.53 11.35 3.92
N TYR A 53 14.82 10.87 2.92
CA TYR A 53 14.82 9.46 2.55
C TYR A 53 15.11 9.24 1.06
N SER A 54 15.69 8.09 0.77
CA SER A 54 15.69 7.51 -0.57
C SER A 54 14.37 6.76 -0.75
N LEU A 55 13.45 7.29 -1.55
CA LEU A 55 12.14 6.69 -1.78
C LEU A 55 12.22 5.57 -2.79
N ILE A 56 11.47 4.49 -2.52
CA ILE A 56 11.27 3.34 -3.41
C ILE A 56 9.77 3.21 -3.60
N THR A 57 9.30 3.46 -4.82
CA THR A 57 7.87 3.48 -5.15
C THR A 57 7.56 2.48 -6.25
N PRO A 58 7.31 1.20 -5.92
CA PRO A 58 6.94 0.20 -6.91
C PRO A 58 5.47 0.33 -7.33
N ASP A 59 5.19 -0.06 -8.58
CA ASP A 59 3.86 -0.47 -8.98
C ASP A 59 3.64 -1.92 -8.56
N ALA A 60 2.62 -2.19 -7.77
CA ALA A 60 2.32 -3.55 -7.36
C ALA A 60 1.95 -4.42 -8.57
N ARG A 61 2.09 -5.75 -8.42
CA ARG A 61 1.67 -6.76 -9.41
C ARG A 61 0.33 -6.38 -10.07
N GLY A 62 0.31 -6.32 -11.40
CA GLY A 62 -0.87 -6.01 -12.20
C GLY A 62 -1.33 -4.56 -12.17
N HIS A 63 -0.61 -3.66 -11.48
CA HIS A 63 -0.89 -2.23 -11.43
C HIS A 63 0.17 -1.42 -12.19
N GLY A 64 -0.18 -0.19 -12.53
CA GLY A 64 0.73 0.75 -13.15
C GLY A 64 1.40 0.20 -14.41
N ARG A 65 2.72 0.09 -14.35
CA ARG A 65 3.60 -0.46 -15.40
C ARG A 65 4.09 -1.88 -15.09
N SER A 66 3.66 -2.46 -13.96
CA SER A 66 4.01 -3.84 -13.61
C SER A 66 3.11 -4.85 -14.30
N THR A 67 3.70 -5.97 -14.72
CA THR A 67 2.97 -7.06 -15.37
C THR A 67 2.30 -8.00 -14.36
N ASN A 68 1.40 -8.86 -14.84
CA ASN A 68 0.81 -9.95 -14.06
C ASN A 68 0.39 -11.10 -14.99
N PRO A 69 1.32 -11.91 -15.50
CA PRO A 69 1.01 -12.97 -16.45
C PRO A 69 0.15 -14.09 -15.85
N SER A 70 0.20 -14.32 -14.55
CA SER A 70 -0.65 -15.32 -13.88
C SER A 70 -2.11 -14.90 -13.79
N GLY A 71 -2.41 -13.59 -13.93
CA GLY A 71 -3.74 -13.03 -13.71
C GLY A 71 -4.19 -12.97 -12.24
N THR A 72 -3.41 -13.53 -11.32
CA THR A 72 -3.76 -13.59 -9.88
C THR A 72 -3.09 -12.45 -9.13
N ILE A 73 -3.86 -11.75 -8.29
CA ILE A 73 -3.37 -10.72 -7.37
C ILE A 73 -3.79 -11.14 -5.96
N THR A 74 -2.81 -11.30 -5.06
CA THR A 74 -3.03 -11.42 -3.62
C THR A 74 -2.08 -10.48 -2.89
N HIS A 75 -2.49 -9.99 -1.72
CA HIS A 75 -1.62 -9.13 -0.89
C HIS A 75 -0.35 -9.86 -0.47
N ARG A 76 -0.48 -11.17 -0.18
CA ARG A 76 0.66 -12.03 0.16
C ARG A 76 1.65 -12.13 -1.01
N GLN A 77 1.19 -12.35 -2.25
CA GLN A 77 2.08 -12.44 -3.40
C GLN A 77 2.74 -11.08 -3.69
N CYS A 78 1.99 -9.97 -3.57
CA CYS A 78 2.57 -8.63 -3.70
C CYS A 78 3.64 -8.36 -2.63
N ALA A 79 3.50 -8.89 -1.41
CA ALA A 79 4.54 -8.81 -0.39
C ALA A 79 5.79 -9.59 -0.77
N LEU A 80 5.66 -10.79 -1.34
CA LEU A 80 6.79 -11.57 -1.86
C LEU A 80 7.49 -10.87 -3.03
N ASP A 81 6.75 -10.23 -3.93
CA ASP A 81 7.31 -9.43 -5.03
C ASP A 81 8.07 -8.22 -4.48
N THR A 82 7.53 -7.57 -3.46
CA THR A 82 8.18 -6.44 -2.78
C THR A 82 9.46 -6.86 -2.06
N LEU A 83 9.47 -8.01 -1.38
CA LEU A 83 10.69 -8.58 -0.78
C LEU A 83 11.75 -8.86 -1.84
N ALA A 84 11.38 -9.45 -2.97
CA ALA A 84 12.30 -9.72 -4.07
C ALA A 84 12.85 -8.42 -4.70
N LEU A 85 12.05 -7.34 -4.75
CA LEU A 85 12.54 -6.01 -5.14
C LEU A 85 13.58 -5.48 -4.15
N LEU A 86 13.32 -5.57 -2.84
CA LEU A 86 14.27 -5.13 -1.81
C LEU A 86 15.58 -5.91 -1.90
N ASP A 87 15.52 -7.23 -2.17
CA ASP A 87 16.71 -8.07 -2.38
C ASP A 87 17.49 -7.65 -3.62
N HIS A 88 16.80 -7.39 -4.74
CA HIS A 88 17.42 -6.86 -5.96
C HIS A 88 18.16 -5.55 -5.70
N LEU A 89 17.56 -4.66 -4.92
CA LEU A 89 18.16 -3.37 -4.54
C LEU A 89 19.21 -3.48 -3.44
N LYS A 90 19.45 -4.68 -2.90
CA LYS A 90 20.35 -4.96 -1.79
C LYS A 90 19.99 -4.17 -0.52
N ILE A 91 18.70 -4.02 -0.29
CA ILE A 91 18.16 -3.34 0.89
C ILE A 91 17.78 -4.39 1.92
N GLU A 92 18.60 -4.54 2.94
CA GLU A 92 18.37 -5.51 4.01
C GLU A 92 17.18 -5.10 4.91
N LYS A 93 17.06 -3.81 5.21
CA LYS A 93 16.02 -3.25 6.07
C LYS A 93 15.59 -1.88 5.57
N CYS A 94 14.29 -1.58 5.65
CA CYS A 94 13.75 -0.26 5.28
C CYS A 94 12.68 0.20 6.26
N LYS A 95 12.35 1.49 6.15
CA LYS A 95 11.08 2.04 6.67
C LYS A 95 10.04 1.97 5.56
N ALA A 96 8.75 1.98 5.91
CA ALA A 96 7.71 1.82 4.90
C ALA A 96 6.43 2.59 5.22
N ILE A 97 5.73 3.03 4.17
CA ILE A 97 4.37 3.57 4.26
C ILE A 97 3.51 2.81 3.25
N GLY A 98 2.37 2.31 3.68
CA GLY A 98 1.43 1.61 2.79
C GLY A 98 0.02 2.11 2.98
N MET A 99 -0.66 2.39 1.85
CA MET A 99 -2.04 2.82 1.83
C MET A 99 -2.96 1.68 1.41
N SER A 100 -4.01 1.35 2.19
CA SER A 100 -5.02 0.34 1.85
C SER A 100 -4.36 -0.98 1.43
N MET A 101 -4.45 -1.38 0.15
CA MET A 101 -3.73 -2.55 -0.40
C MET A 101 -2.25 -2.52 -0.01
N GLY A 102 -1.58 -1.37 -0.12
CA GLY A 102 -0.16 -1.23 0.25
C GLY A 102 0.08 -1.47 1.74
N GLY A 103 -0.82 -1.04 2.60
CA GLY A 103 -0.78 -1.33 4.04
C GLY A 103 -1.01 -2.82 4.34
N ASN A 104 -1.92 -3.46 3.61
CA ASN A 104 -2.17 -4.90 3.69
C ASN A 104 -0.93 -5.70 3.23
N ILE A 105 -0.26 -5.25 2.17
CA ILE A 105 1.02 -5.82 1.72
C ILE A 105 2.08 -5.70 2.83
N LEU A 106 2.15 -4.56 3.54
CA LEU A 106 3.08 -4.38 4.65
C LEU A 106 2.79 -5.30 5.82
N LEU A 107 1.53 -5.60 6.14
CA LEU A 107 1.19 -6.59 7.17
C LEU A 107 1.72 -7.98 6.80
N HIS A 108 1.58 -8.42 5.54
CA HIS A 108 2.19 -9.66 5.07
C HIS A 108 3.71 -9.60 5.13
N LEU A 109 4.33 -8.53 4.65
CA LEU A 109 5.78 -8.39 4.64
C LEU A 109 6.35 -8.46 6.07
N ALA A 110 5.78 -7.68 6.99
CA ALA A 110 6.22 -7.62 8.39
C ALA A 110 5.95 -8.90 9.19
N THR A 111 4.99 -9.73 8.78
CA THR A 111 4.75 -11.04 9.41
C THR A 111 5.57 -12.18 8.78
N LEU A 112 5.88 -12.08 7.48
CA LEU A 112 6.71 -13.06 6.77
C LEU A 112 8.19 -12.91 7.11
N GLN A 113 8.70 -11.67 7.11
CA GLN A 113 10.09 -11.32 7.39
C GLN A 113 10.15 -10.10 8.33
N PRO A 114 9.94 -10.28 9.64
CA PRO A 114 9.83 -9.16 10.61
C PRO A 114 11.04 -8.22 10.62
N ASP A 115 12.22 -8.74 10.35
CA ASP A 115 13.46 -7.97 10.39
C ASP A 115 13.67 -7.05 9.17
N ARG A 116 12.83 -7.17 8.13
CA ARG A 116 12.94 -6.36 6.91
C ARG A 116 12.35 -4.95 7.06
N VAL A 117 11.47 -4.75 8.04
CA VAL A 117 10.81 -3.45 8.29
C VAL A 117 11.19 -2.95 9.68
N GLU A 118 11.83 -1.80 9.73
CA GLU A 118 12.21 -1.12 10.97
C GLU A 118 11.04 -0.35 11.59
N ALA A 119 10.37 0.44 10.76
CA ALA A 119 9.19 1.21 11.13
C ALA A 119 8.23 1.28 9.94
N MET A 120 6.93 1.27 10.20
CA MET A 120 5.93 1.38 9.14
C MET A 120 4.74 2.25 9.53
N VAL A 121 4.15 2.87 8.50
CA VAL A 121 2.89 3.61 8.61
C VAL A 121 1.83 2.87 7.79
N LEU A 122 0.79 2.41 8.45
CA LEU A 122 -0.35 1.69 7.86
C LEU A 122 -1.53 2.66 7.71
N VAL A 123 -1.81 3.11 6.48
CA VAL A 123 -2.93 4.01 6.21
C VAL A 123 -4.11 3.20 5.72
N SER A 124 -5.23 3.21 6.44
CA SER A 124 -6.46 2.48 6.09
C SER A 124 -6.20 1.02 5.69
N ALA A 125 -5.27 0.35 6.40
CA ALA A 125 -5.01 -1.07 6.24
C ALA A 125 -6.01 -1.90 7.03
N THR A 126 -6.15 -3.18 6.72
CA THR A 126 -7.06 -4.08 7.45
C THR A 126 -6.41 -5.41 7.74
N MET A 127 -6.78 -6.04 8.83
CA MET A 127 -6.33 -7.38 9.19
C MET A 127 -7.21 -8.49 8.57
N TYR A 128 -8.45 -8.18 8.21
CA TYR A 128 -9.38 -8.99 7.44
C TYR A 128 -10.42 -8.11 6.75
N PHE A 129 -11.16 -8.62 5.78
CA PHE A 129 -12.24 -7.89 5.14
C PHE A 129 -13.54 -8.05 5.92
N PRO A 130 -14.04 -6.99 6.62
CA PRO A 130 -15.33 -7.04 7.31
C PRO A 130 -16.48 -7.06 6.31
N GLU A 131 -17.67 -7.49 6.72
CA GLU A 131 -18.83 -7.57 5.83
C GLU A 131 -19.20 -6.24 5.19
N GLN A 132 -18.99 -5.12 5.88
CA GLN A 132 -19.14 -3.78 5.33
C GLN A 132 -18.27 -3.59 4.07
N ALA A 133 -16.99 -3.95 4.13
CA ALA A 133 -16.07 -3.87 2.99
C ALA A 133 -16.48 -4.85 1.88
N ARG A 134 -16.83 -6.09 2.23
CA ARG A 134 -17.28 -7.11 1.26
C ARG A 134 -18.53 -6.66 0.51
N ALA A 135 -19.48 -6.03 1.20
CA ALA A 135 -20.68 -5.49 0.56
C ALA A 135 -20.35 -4.41 -0.49
N VAL A 136 -19.39 -3.53 -0.21
CA VAL A 136 -18.90 -2.53 -1.17
C VAL A 136 -18.15 -3.20 -2.33
N MET A 137 -17.25 -4.14 -2.05
CA MET A 137 -16.47 -4.85 -3.06
C MET A 137 -17.36 -5.60 -4.06
N ARG A 138 -18.43 -6.26 -3.60
CA ARG A 138 -19.41 -6.93 -4.49
C ARG A 138 -20.06 -5.98 -5.50
N GLN A 139 -20.12 -4.69 -5.18
CA GLN A 139 -20.74 -3.67 -6.03
C GLN A 139 -19.76 -3.06 -7.05
N VAL A 140 -18.47 -3.39 -7.00
CA VAL A 140 -17.49 -2.88 -7.97
C VAL A 140 -17.93 -3.28 -9.38
N PRO A 141 -18.30 -2.34 -10.26
CA PRO A 141 -18.71 -2.66 -11.62
C PRO A 141 -17.45 -2.96 -12.44
N VAL A 142 -17.43 -4.11 -13.11
CA VAL A 142 -16.29 -4.50 -13.97
C VAL A 142 -16.47 -3.99 -15.40
N GLU A 143 -17.69 -4.09 -15.93
CA GLU A 143 -17.96 -3.79 -17.34
C GLU A 143 -18.60 -2.41 -17.57
N LYS A 144 -19.17 -1.81 -16.51
CA LYS A 144 -19.97 -0.58 -16.62
C LYS A 144 -19.37 0.58 -15.81
N GLN A 145 -18.11 0.87 -16.02
CA GLN A 145 -17.46 2.02 -15.40
C GLN A 145 -17.78 3.32 -16.18
N SER A 146 -17.75 4.46 -15.47
CA SER A 146 -17.93 5.76 -16.11
C SER A 146 -16.78 6.09 -17.07
N PRO A 147 -16.98 6.92 -18.09
CA PRO A 147 -15.91 7.40 -18.96
C PRO A 147 -14.75 8.06 -18.19
N GLN A 148 -15.07 8.78 -17.11
CA GLN A 148 -14.09 9.45 -16.26
C GLN A 148 -13.22 8.42 -15.50
N GLU A 149 -13.82 7.34 -15.00
CA GLU A 149 -13.09 6.27 -14.33
C GLU A 149 -12.14 5.55 -15.31
N TRP A 150 -12.61 5.24 -16.52
CA TRP A 150 -11.77 4.69 -17.58
C TRP A 150 -10.59 5.60 -17.90
N GLU A 151 -10.81 6.89 -18.03
CA GLU A 151 -9.73 7.85 -18.30
C GLU A 151 -8.72 7.88 -17.15
N THR A 152 -9.18 7.89 -15.91
CA THR A 152 -8.33 7.86 -14.72
C THR A 152 -7.48 6.60 -14.68
N MET A 153 -8.07 5.44 -14.90
CA MET A 153 -7.36 4.17 -14.88
C MET A 153 -6.35 4.04 -16.04
N ARG A 154 -6.69 4.52 -17.26
CA ARG A 154 -5.76 4.54 -18.39
C ARG A 154 -4.56 5.47 -18.17
N LYS A 155 -4.71 6.55 -17.40
CA LYS A 155 -3.58 7.40 -16.99
C LYS A 155 -2.61 6.67 -16.06
N ARG A 156 -3.10 5.80 -15.19
CA ARG A 156 -2.31 5.04 -14.22
C ARG A 156 -1.71 3.76 -14.81
N HIS A 157 -2.51 2.97 -15.52
CA HIS A 157 -2.17 1.60 -15.94
C HIS A 157 -1.80 1.54 -17.43
N LYS A 158 -0.66 0.93 -17.74
CA LYS A 158 0.00 1.07 -19.05
C LYS A 158 -0.04 -0.20 -19.92
N HIS A 159 -0.67 -1.27 -19.46
CA HIS A 159 -0.83 -2.52 -20.23
C HIS A 159 -2.24 -2.70 -20.83
N GLY A 160 -2.95 -1.57 -21.04
CA GLY A 160 -4.24 -1.55 -21.75
C GLY A 160 -5.45 -1.89 -20.88
N ASP A 161 -6.62 -1.92 -21.55
CA ASP A 161 -7.91 -2.03 -20.87
C ASP A 161 -8.10 -3.39 -20.14
N GLU A 162 -7.48 -4.46 -20.61
CA GLU A 162 -7.58 -5.76 -19.94
C GLU A 162 -6.86 -5.77 -18.58
N GLN A 163 -5.76 -5.04 -18.44
CA GLN A 163 -5.14 -4.81 -17.14
C GLN A 163 -6.12 -4.11 -16.18
N ILE A 164 -6.78 -3.08 -16.65
CA ILE A 164 -7.75 -2.28 -15.87
C ILE A 164 -8.93 -3.15 -15.44
N LYS A 165 -9.50 -3.93 -16.36
CA LYS A 165 -10.58 -4.87 -16.05
C LYS A 165 -10.14 -5.95 -15.05
N ALA A 166 -8.89 -6.44 -15.16
CA ALA A 166 -8.33 -7.41 -14.21
C ALA A 166 -8.25 -6.81 -12.78
N ILE A 167 -7.87 -5.54 -12.65
CA ILE A 167 -7.86 -4.83 -11.36
C ILE A 167 -9.28 -4.74 -10.79
N TRP A 168 -10.29 -4.37 -11.57
CA TRP A 168 -11.67 -4.31 -11.09
C TRP A 168 -12.24 -5.69 -10.73
N ARG A 169 -11.93 -6.74 -11.53
CA ARG A 169 -12.29 -8.13 -11.19
C ARG A 169 -11.66 -8.56 -9.87
N TRP A 170 -10.38 -8.26 -9.68
CA TRP A 170 -9.68 -8.52 -8.42
C TRP A 170 -10.34 -7.76 -7.27
N SER A 171 -10.60 -6.44 -7.42
CA SER A 171 -11.26 -5.64 -6.38
C SER A 171 -12.61 -6.21 -5.98
N ARG A 172 -13.41 -6.65 -6.96
CA ARG A 172 -14.68 -7.33 -6.71
C ARG A 172 -14.49 -8.69 -6.05
N GLY A 173 -13.51 -9.46 -6.51
CA GLY A 173 -13.20 -10.81 -6.02
C GLY A 173 -12.73 -10.86 -4.57
N MET A 174 -12.17 -9.75 -4.06
CA MET A 174 -11.80 -9.66 -2.64
C MET A 174 -12.99 -9.86 -1.70
N ALA A 175 -14.22 -9.61 -2.16
CA ALA A 175 -15.43 -9.88 -1.38
C ALA A 175 -15.56 -11.33 -0.93
N ASP A 176 -15.05 -12.27 -1.74
CA ASP A 176 -15.14 -13.71 -1.49
C ASP A 176 -13.77 -14.31 -1.10
N SER A 177 -12.74 -13.47 -0.89
CA SER A 177 -11.44 -13.88 -0.40
C SER A 177 -11.43 -13.91 1.13
N TYR A 178 -11.14 -15.06 1.72
CA TYR A 178 -11.05 -15.26 3.17
C TYR A 178 -9.65 -15.64 3.63
N ASP A 179 -8.77 -16.04 2.72
CA ASP A 179 -7.45 -16.59 3.06
C ASP A 179 -6.32 -15.57 2.89
N ASP A 180 -6.47 -14.60 1.99
CA ASP A 180 -5.42 -13.61 1.71
C ASP A 180 -5.26 -12.59 2.85
N MET A 181 -6.39 -12.07 3.39
CA MET A 181 -6.40 -11.20 4.57
C MET A 181 -7.16 -11.91 5.69
N ASN A 182 -6.43 -12.56 6.58
CA ASN A 182 -6.99 -13.32 7.70
C ASN A 182 -6.09 -13.26 8.94
N PHE A 183 -5.48 -12.10 9.17
CA PHE A 183 -4.63 -11.91 10.34
C PHE A 183 -5.45 -11.95 11.63
N THR A 184 -4.85 -12.56 12.62
CA THR A 184 -5.38 -12.65 13.98
C THR A 184 -4.44 -11.90 14.95
N PRO A 185 -4.89 -11.52 16.15
CA PRO A 185 -4.02 -10.89 17.14
C PRO A 185 -2.70 -11.66 17.38
N PRO A 186 -2.67 -13.00 17.51
CA PRO A 186 -1.42 -13.74 17.62
C PRO A 186 -0.50 -13.63 16.39
N SER A 187 -1.04 -13.50 15.18
CA SER A 187 -0.19 -13.30 14.00
C SER A 187 0.38 -11.88 13.94
N LEU A 188 -0.41 -10.87 14.29
CA LEU A 188 0.02 -9.47 14.36
C LEU A 188 1.03 -9.20 15.48
N SER A 189 0.97 -9.96 16.59
CA SER A 189 1.93 -9.83 17.69
C SER A 189 3.38 -10.20 17.30
N ARG A 190 3.59 -10.83 16.16
CA ARG A 190 4.92 -11.14 15.59
C ARG A 190 5.57 -9.93 14.91
N ILE A 191 4.83 -8.86 14.64
CA ILE A 191 5.36 -7.66 14.01
C ILE A 191 6.30 -6.95 14.98
N SER A 192 7.58 -6.90 14.65
CA SER A 192 8.63 -6.24 15.43
C SER A 192 8.80 -4.75 15.06
N ALA A 193 8.29 -4.34 13.91
CA ALA A 193 8.38 -2.96 13.43
C ALA A 193 7.63 -1.98 14.33
N SER A 194 8.21 -0.78 14.57
CA SER A 194 7.43 0.33 15.09
C SER A 194 6.32 0.67 14.09
N THR A 195 5.06 0.72 14.53
CA THR A 195 3.91 0.81 13.61
C THR A 195 3.02 1.99 13.96
N LEU A 196 2.82 2.92 13.02
CA LEU A 196 1.78 3.95 13.11
C LEU A 196 0.57 3.51 12.27
N ILE A 197 -0.58 3.36 12.93
CA ILE A 197 -1.85 3.03 12.29
C ILE A 197 -2.62 4.33 12.09
N VAL A 198 -2.97 4.66 10.83
CA VAL A 198 -3.67 5.90 10.45
C VAL A 198 -5.02 5.55 9.82
N TYR A 199 -6.10 6.05 10.41
CA TYR A 199 -7.47 5.79 9.96
C TYR A 199 -8.31 7.04 9.90
N GLY A 200 -9.27 7.09 8.98
CA GLY A 200 -10.36 8.06 9.02
C GLY A 200 -11.54 7.51 9.82
N ASP A 201 -12.17 8.33 10.67
CA ASP A 201 -13.34 7.93 11.45
C ASP A 201 -14.64 7.79 10.60
N ARG A 202 -14.56 8.14 9.31
CA ARG A 202 -15.61 8.00 8.30
C ARG A 202 -15.20 7.06 7.16
N ASP A 203 -14.28 6.16 7.40
CA ASP A 203 -13.89 5.17 6.41
C ASP A 203 -15.09 4.27 6.06
N PHE A 204 -15.47 4.27 4.78
CA PHE A 204 -16.65 3.51 4.31
C PHE A 204 -16.34 2.02 4.08
N LEU A 205 -15.07 1.63 4.05
CA LEU A 205 -14.63 0.24 3.91
C LEU A 205 -14.34 -0.40 5.27
N TYR A 206 -13.54 0.26 6.09
CA TYR A 206 -13.01 -0.32 7.31
C TYR A 206 -13.41 0.53 8.52
N PRO A 207 -14.23 0.00 9.43
CA PRO A 207 -14.62 0.70 10.65
C PRO A 207 -13.40 0.93 11.55
N VAL A 208 -13.42 2.03 12.32
CA VAL A 208 -12.29 2.44 13.17
C VAL A 208 -11.96 1.41 14.25
N GLU A 209 -12.91 0.57 14.62
CA GLU A 209 -12.73 -0.55 15.56
C GLU A 209 -11.64 -1.51 15.10
N MET A 210 -11.47 -1.71 13.79
CA MET A 210 -10.41 -2.53 13.23
C MET A 210 -9.02 -1.91 13.47
N ALA A 211 -8.92 -0.58 13.38
CA ALA A 211 -7.69 0.11 13.73
C ALA A 211 -7.34 -0.08 15.20
N VAL A 212 -8.34 -0.02 16.08
CA VAL A 212 -8.17 -0.28 17.52
C VAL A 212 -7.77 -1.74 17.79
N GLU A 213 -8.33 -2.69 17.05
CA GLU A 213 -7.96 -4.10 17.17
C GLU A 213 -6.50 -4.34 16.76
N MET A 214 -6.06 -3.79 15.62
CA MET A 214 -4.66 -3.85 15.18
C MET A 214 -3.73 -3.14 16.17
N TYR A 215 -4.11 -1.98 16.69
CA TYR A 215 -3.35 -1.23 17.70
C TYR A 215 -3.11 -2.06 18.97
N ARG A 216 -4.09 -2.82 19.40
CA ARG A 216 -3.97 -3.71 20.58
C ARG A 216 -3.14 -4.95 20.29
N ALA A 217 -3.11 -5.41 19.03
CA ALA A 217 -2.45 -6.64 18.63
C ALA A 217 -0.97 -6.45 18.27
N ILE A 218 -0.58 -5.30 17.72
CA ILE A 218 0.79 -5.00 17.31
C ILE A 218 1.56 -4.39 18.48
N PRO A 219 2.64 -5.01 18.97
CA PRO A 219 3.26 -4.64 20.27
C PRO A 219 3.81 -3.21 20.32
N ARG A 220 4.36 -2.72 19.22
CA ARG A 220 5.00 -1.39 19.13
C ARG A 220 4.20 -0.48 18.19
N SER A 221 2.91 -0.31 18.51
CA SER A 221 2.02 0.47 17.67
C SER A 221 1.57 1.78 18.32
N SER A 222 1.24 2.74 17.48
CA SER A 222 0.57 4.00 17.77
C SER A 222 -0.64 4.13 16.87
N LEU A 223 -1.69 4.79 17.32
CA LEU A 223 -2.93 5.00 16.59
C LEU A 223 -3.20 6.48 16.37
N TRP A 224 -3.43 6.87 15.14
CA TRP A 224 -3.91 8.19 14.75
C TRP A 224 -5.22 8.08 13.97
N VAL A 225 -6.30 8.55 14.58
CA VAL A 225 -7.61 8.65 13.93
C VAL A 225 -7.79 10.08 13.42
N VAL A 226 -8.03 10.23 12.12
CA VAL A 226 -8.23 11.52 11.45
C VAL A 226 -9.72 11.87 11.48
N PRO A 227 -10.13 12.95 12.18
CA PRO A 227 -11.52 13.34 12.27
C PRO A 227 -12.13 13.68 10.90
N ASN A 228 -13.34 13.16 10.64
CA ASN A 228 -14.06 13.28 9.37
C ASN A 228 -13.30 12.72 8.15
N GLY A 229 -12.23 11.96 8.37
CA GLY A 229 -11.45 11.31 7.32
C GLY A 229 -12.19 10.09 6.74
N GLY A 230 -12.16 9.95 5.42
CA GLY A 230 -12.64 8.76 4.72
C GLY A 230 -11.54 7.70 4.56
N HIS A 231 -11.70 6.84 3.54
CA HIS A 231 -10.69 5.87 3.16
C HIS A 231 -9.47 6.57 2.55
N GLY A 232 -8.29 6.40 3.15
CA GLY A 232 -7.07 7.12 2.76
C GLY A 232 -7.05 8.61 3.18
N PRO A 233 -7.18 8.94 4.48
CA PRO A 233 -7.35 10.31 4.97
C PRO A 233 -6.04 11.10 5.01
N VAL A 234 -5.18 10.94 3.99
CA VAL A 234 -3.79 11.42 3.97
C VAL A 234 -3.43 12.15 2.66
N PHE A 235 -4.38 12.28 1.75
CA PHE A 235 -4.16 12.88 0.43
C PHE A 235 -4.65 14.33 0.36
N LEU A 236 -4.19 15.05 -0.65
CA LEU A 236 -4.59 16.42 -0.99
C LEU A 236 -4.39 17.39 0.19
N ASP A 237 -5.45 17.98 0.72
CA ASP A 237 -5.38 18.96 1.80
C ASP A 237 -4.79 18.39 3.11
N ALA A 238 -4.92 17.08 3.33
CA ALA A 238 -4.35 16.39 4.48
C ALA A 238 -2.86 16.03 4.31
N ALA A 239 -2.30 16.15 3.11
CA ALA A 239 -0.97 15.64 2.79
C ALA A 239 0.15 16.26 3.64
N ALA A 240 0.09 17.56 3.91
CA ALA A 240 1.12 18.24 4.71
C ALA A 240 1.12 17.77 6.17
N GLN A 241 -0.07 17.67 6.79
CA GLN A 241 -0.22 17.16 8.16
C GLN A 241 0.20 15.71 8.26
N PHE A 242 -0.20 14.89 7.27
CA PHE A 242 0.19 13.49 7.20
C PHE A 242 1.71 13.36 7.11
N ALA A 243 2.35 14.05 6.17
CA ALA A 243 3.80 13.99 5.99
C ALA A 243 4.55 14.40 7.28
N GLN A 244 4.10 15.46 7.94
CA GLN A 244 4.69 15.90 9.22
C GLN A 244 4.58 14.82 10.30
N THR A 245 3.40 14.25 10.48
CA THR A 245 3.14 13.20 11.49
C THR A 245 3.92 11.91 11.17
N ALA A 246 3.88 11.47 9.92
CA ALA A 246 4.59 10.27 9.48
C ALA A 246 6.12 10.44 9.61
N LEU A 247 6.69 11.58 9.22
CA LEU A 247 8.10 11.86 9.39
C LEU A 247 8.52 11.88 10.86
N ALA A 248 7.74 12.52 11.73
CA ALA A 248 8.03 12.54 13.16
C ALA A 248 8.06 11.12 13.74
N PHE A 249 7.11 10.28 13.34
CA PHE A 249 7.06 8.87 13.76
C PHE A 249 8.23 8.05 13.18
N LEU A 250 8.53 8.20 11.90
CA LEU A 250 9.59 7.41 11.25
C LEU A 250 11.01 7.76 11.74
N ARG A 251 11.21 8.92 12.37
CA ARG A 251 12.50 9.32 12.98
C ARG A 251 12.70 8.72 14.38
N SER A 252 11.62 8.35 15.07
CA SER A 252 11.67 7.77 16.43
C SER A 252 12.05 6.29 16.39
#